data_494979b51cea6f123741d18323726d0d
#
_entry.id   494979b51cea6f123741d18323726d0d
#
_cell.length_a   1.000
_cell.length_b   1.000
_cell.length_c   1.000
_cell.angle_alpha   90.00
_cell.angle_beta   90.00
_cell.angle_gamma   90.00
#
_symmetry.space_group_name_H-M   'P 1'
#
loop_
_entity.id
_entity.type
_entity.pdbx_description
1 polymer ?
#
loop_
_entity_poly.entity_id
_entity_poly.type
_entity_poly.pdbx_seq_one_letter_code
_entity_poly.pdbx_strand_id
1 'polypeptide(L)'
;EMTVSRNSRLSDKTPITYFSLGKGTSISQESYDNTTVYIGAKGCADFLIGDYAAKHTISEGDMLVVPSKTLCGVTTETGCIYTEIIIKKENNNMNKIIKSGEVMKLKDLISYEDGSITNIDVVSNDTMKFVLMAFDEGTGLTPHRAPGNAIIFALEGKAVIDYEGKDYTISAGENFR
;
A
#
# COMPACT_ATOMS: atom_id res chain seq x y z
N GLU A 1 -9.15 11.01 -21.84
CA GLU A 1 -8.29 10.87 -20.64
C GLU A 1 -7.58 9.53 -20.70
N MET A 2 -6.47 9.38 -19.98
CA MET A 2 -5.53 8.27 -20.18
C MET A 2 -5.26 7.55 -18.85
N THR A 3 -5.07 6.24 -18.91
CA THR A 3 -4.50 5.44 -17.82
C THR A 3 -2.99 5.34 -18.01
N VAL A 4 -2.23 5.63 -16.97
CA VAL A 4 -0.77 5.53 -16.96
C VAL A 4 -0.32 4.65 -15.80
N SER A 5 0.62 3.74 -16.06
CA SER A 5 1.26 2.95 -15.02
C SER A 5 2.77 3.15 -15.02
N ARG A 6 3.39 3.08 -13.83
CA ARG A 6 4.83 3.21 -13.65
C ARG A 6 5.33 2.24 -12.59
N ASN A 7 6.22 1.33 -12.99
CA ASN A 7 6.89 0.45 -12.03
C ASN A 7 7.92 1.24 -11.19
N SER A 8 7.97 0.98 -9.88
CA SER A 8 8.85 1.66 -8.93
C SER A 8 10.34 1.33 -9.13
N ARG A 9 10.65 0.16 -9.75
CA ARG A 9 12.02 -0.38 -9.91
C ARG A 9 12.79 -0.53 -8.59
N LEU A 10 12.08 -0.70 -7.46
CA LEU A 10 12.70 -0.92 -6.16
C LEU A 10 13.20 -2.34 -5.96
N SER A 11 12.48 -3.30 -6.51
CA SER A 11 12.79 -4.73 -6.39
C SER A 11 12.21 -5.49 -7.58
N ASP A 12 13.01 -6.38 -8.14
CA ASP A 12 12.53 -7.34 -9.15
C ASP A 12 11.75 -8.50 -8.51
N LYS A 13 11.92 -8.69 -7.20
CA LYS A 13 11.26 -9.78 -6.46
C LYS A 13 9.85 -9.42 -6.02
N THR A 14 9.59 -8.14 -5.75
CA THR A 14 8.29 -7.63 -5.34
C THR A 14 7.93 -6.46 -6.25
N PRO A 15 7.20 -6.69 -7.34
CA PRO A 15 6.75 -5.61 -8.21
C PRO A 15 5.83 -4.65 -7.45
N ILE A 16 6.15 -3.36 -7.53
CA ILE A 16 5.33 -2.26 -7.03
C ILE A 16 5.08 -1.33 -8.20
N THR A 17 3.82 -1.14 -8.55
CA THR A 17 3.39 -0.32 -9.69
C THR A 17 2.46 0.78 -9.22
N TYR A 18 2.72 2.00 -9.66
CA TYR A 18 1.82 3.13 -9.47
C TYR A 18 0.91 3.26 -10.68
N PHE A 19 -0.37 3.38 -10.44
CA PHE A 19 -1.39 3.61 -11.45
C PHE A 19 -2.02 4.99 -11.28
N SER A 20 -2.18 5.69 -12.38
CA SER A 20 -2.97 6.93 -12.45
C SER A 20 -4.03 6.76 -13.53
N LEU A 21 -5.27 6.74 -13.12
CA LEU A 21 -6.44 6.64 -13.98
C LEU A 21 -7.08 8.01 -14.11
N GLY A 22 -7.25 8.47 -15.34
CA GLY A 22 -8.02 9.68 -15.63
C GLY A 22 -9.51 9.48 -15.38
N LYS A 23 -10.25 10.58 -15.31
CA LYS A 23 -11.70 10.57 -15.14
C LYS A 23 -12.40 9.72 -16.20
N GLY A 24 -13.32 8.85 -15.76
CA GLY A 24 -14.11 8.01 -16.64
C GLY A 24 -13.33 6.89 -17.34
N THR A 25 -12.16 6.49 -16.79
CA THR A 25 -11.37 5.38 -17.34
C THR A 25 -11.50 4.12 -16.50
N SER A 26 -11.17 2.99 -17.11
CA SER A 26 -11.21 1.67 -16.47
C SER A 26 -10.07 0.77 -16.92
N ILE A 27 -9.81 -0.23 -16.12
CA ILE A 27 -8.97 -1.39 -16.43
C ILE A 27 -9.87 -2.62 -16.38
N SER A 28 -9.86 -3.42 -17.43
CA SER A 28 -10.63 -4.66 -17.52
C SER A 28 -10.28 -5.63 -16.41
N GLN A 29 -11.21 -6.52 -16.05
CA GLN A 29 -10.91 -7.57 -15.09
C GLN A 29 -9.85 -8.53 -15.61
N GLU A 30 -8.82 -8.70 -14.82
CA GLU A 30 -7.74 -9.66 -15.02
C GLU A 30 -7.50 -10.44 -13.74
N SER A 31 -6.93 -11.64 -13.82
CA SER A 31 -6.53 -12.42 -12.65
C SER A 31 -5.04 -12.66 -12.66
N TYR A 32 -4.42 -12.55 -11.50
CA TYR A 32 -2.99 -12.82 -11.31
C TYR A 32 -2.79 -14.13 -10.52
N ASP A 33 -1.68 -14.80 -10.78
CA ASP A 33 -1.28 -16.01 -10.02
C ASP A 33 -0.84 -15.69 -8.58
N ASN A 34 -0.65 -14.42 -8.28
CA ASN A 34 -0.18 -13.93 -6.98
C ASN A 34 -1.26 -13.12 -6.27
N THR A 35 -1.16 -13.06 -4.94
CA THR A 35 -1.97 -12.13 -4.15
C THR A 35 -1.54 -10.69 -4.46
N THR A 36 -2.50 -9.80 -4.62
CA THR A 36 -2.24 -8.39 -4.95
C THR A 36 -2.82 -7.50 -3.86
N VAL A 37 -2.02 -6.53 -3.43
CA VAL A 37 -2.43 -5.47 -2.50
C VAL A 37 -2.58 -4.17 -3.27
N TYR A 38 -3.73 -3.54 -3.15
CA TYR A 38 -4.02 -2.22 -3.70
C TYR A 38 -4.12 -1.20 -2.57
N ILE A 39 -3.49 -0.04 -2.73
CA ILE A 39 -3.50 1.05 -1.75
C ILE A 39 -3.90 2.33 -2.46
N GLY A 40 -4.99 2.96 -2.04
CA GLY A 40 -5.44 4.24 -2.55
C GLY A 40 -4.50 5.37 -2.12
N ALA A 41 -4.06 6.19 -3.09
CA ALA A 41 -3.16 7.31 -2.85
C ALA A 41 -3.83 8.68 -3.12
N LYS A 42 -4.81 8.74 -4.01
CA LYS A 42 -5.56 9.97 -4.31
C LYS A 42 -6.86 9.65 -5.04
N GLY A 43 -7.91 10.40 -4.76
CA GLY A 43 -9.23 10.21 -5.38
C GLY A 43 -9.88 8.91 -4.94
N CYS A 44 -10.77 8.37 -5.76
CA CYS A 44 -11.43 7.10 -5.48
C CYS A 44 -11.63 6.26 -6.76
N ALA A 45 -11.65 4.94 -6.57
CA ALA A 45 -11.94 3.98 -7.63
C ALA A 45 -12.76 2.82 -7.09
N ASP A 46 -13.56 2.23 -7.97
CA ASP A 46 -14.28 1.01 -7.71
C ASP A 46 -13.50 -0.17 -8.25
N PHE A 47 -13.13 -1.07 -7.38
CA PHE A 47 -12.51 -2.36 -7.70
C PHE A 47 -13.61 -3.40 -7.84
N LEU A 48 -13.66 -4.05 -8.99
CA LEU A 48 -14.65 -5.06 -9.37
C LEU A 48 -14.05 -6.44 -9.18
N ILE A 49 -14.45 -7.18 -8.14
CA ILE A 49 -13.79 -8.40 -7.70
C ILE A 49 -14.66 -9.64 -7.93
N GLY A 50 -14.01 -10.70 -8.39
CA GLY A 50 -14.62 -12.01 -8.62
C GLY A 50 -15.53 -12.07 -9.85
N ASP A 51 -16.11 -13.23 -10.09
CA ASP A 51 -16.92 -13.53 -11.30
C ASP A 51 -18.19 -12.67 -11.40
N TYR A 52 -18.70 -12.22 -10.27
CA TYR A 52 -19.88 -11.34 -10.19
C TYR A 52 -19.53 -9.85 -10.13
N ALA A 53 -18.25 -9.50 -10.29
CA ALA A 53 -17.77 -8.13 -10.27
C ALA A 53 -18.23 -7.34 -9.01
N ALA A 54 -18.12 -7.97 -7.83
CA ALA A 54 -18.49 -7.32 -6.57
C ALA A 54 -17.70 -6.02 -6.42
N LYS A 55 -18.42 -4.93 -6.15
CA LYS A 55 -17.86 -3.58 -6.11
C LYS A 55 -17.29 -3.24 -4.75
N HIS A 56 -16.02 -2.81 -4.72
CA HIS A 56 -15.30 -2.36 -3.54
C HIS A 56 -14.69 -0.98 -3.82
N THR A 57 -15.21 0.06 -3.19
CA THR A 57 -14.69 1.42 -3.40
C THR A 57 -13.47 1.64 -2.52
N ILE A 58 -12.35 2.04 -3.14
CA ILE A 58 -11.08 2.40 -2.48
C ILE A 58 -10.87 3.91 -2.62
N SER A 59 -10.57 4.55 -1.51
CA SER A 59 -10.19 5.97 -1.41
C SER A 59 -8.79 6.11 -0.85
N GLU A 60 -8.31 7.31 -0.68
CA GLU A 60 -7.01 7.61 -0.09
C GLU A 60 -6.84 6.98 1.30
N GLY A 61 -5.73 6.25 1.50
CA GLY A 61 -5.41 5.54 2.74
C GLY A 61 -6.13 4.20 2.92
N ASP A 62 -6.99 3.82 1.97
CA ASP A 62 -7.62 2.50 1.98
C ASP A 62 -6.69 1.45 1.37
N MET A 63 -6.80 0.23 1.88
CA MET A 63 -6.13 -0.96 1.36
C MET A 63 -7.16 -2.04 1.00
N LEU A 64 -6.93 -2.73 -0.10
CA LEU A 64 -7.68 -3.91 -0.52
C LEU A 64 -6.71 -5.02 -0.89
N VAL A 65 -6.95 -6.23 -0.39
CA VAL A 65 -6.18 -7.42 -0.75
C VAL A 65 -7.03 -8.34 -1.62
N VAL A 66 -6.54 -8.61 -2.82
CA VAL A 66 -7.17 -9.54 -3.77
C VAL A 66 -6.38 -10.84 -3.83
N PRO A 67 -6.99 -11.98 -3.49
CA PRO A 67 -6.32 -13.28 -3.54
C PRO A 67 -5.87 -13.65 -4.96
N SER A 68 -4.88 -14.54 -5.05
CA SER A 68 -4.45 -15.11 -6.32
C SER A 68 -5.63 -15.74 -7.08
N LYS A 69 -5.60 -15.68 -8.40
CA LYS A 69 -6.61 -16.25 -9.33
C LYS A 69 -8.02 -15.65 -9.18
N THR A 70 -8.14 -14.51 -8.52
CA THR A 70 -9.40 -13.78 -8.42
C THR A 70 -9.43 -12.69 -9.50
N LEU A 71 -10.52 -12.60 -10.24
CA LEU A 71 -10.72 -11.52 -11.21
C LEU A 71 -10.80 -10.17 -10.48
N CYS A 72 -10.08 -9.20 -10.99
CA CYS A 72 -10.09 -7.83 -10.46
C CYS A 72 -9.99 -6.84 -11.61
N GLY A 73 -10.94 -5.94 -11.70
CA GLY A 73 -10.93 -4.78 -12.60
C GLY A 73 -11.04 -3.49 -11.79
N VAL A 74 -10.76 -2.36 -12.42
CA VAL A 74 -10.82 -1.05 -11.76
C VAL A 74 -11.57 -0.07 -12.65
N THR A 75 -12.43 0.74 -12.06
CA THR A 75 -13.09 1.85 -12.75
C THR A 75 -13.12 3.09 -11.86
N THR A 76 -13.06 4.26 -12.46
CA THR A 76 -13.18 5.53 -11.72
C THR A 76 -13.97 6.55 -12.52
N GLU A 77 -14.86 7.24 -11.85
CA GLU A 77 -15.64 8.35 -12.44
C GLU A 77 -14.91 9.69 -12.31
N THR A 78 -14.10 9.86 -11.28
CA THR A 78 -13.47 11.15 -10.92
C THR A 78 -11.98 11.21 -11.19
N GLY A 79 -11.35 10.06 -11.44
CA GLY A 79 -9.91 9.87 -11.49
C GLY A 79 -9.35 9.41 -10.15
N CYS A 80 -8.28 8.59 -10.20
CA CYS A 80 -7.62 8.10 -9.00
C CYS A 80 -6.14 7.82 -9.22
N ILE A 81 -5.40 7.76 -8.13
CA ILE A 81 -4.05 7.22 -8.07
C ILE A 81 -4.05 6.11 -7.02
N TYR A 82 -3.50 4.95 -7.37
CA TYR A 82 -3.31 3.86 -6.43
C TYR A 82 -1.97 3.15 -6.66
N THR A 83 -1.53 2.44 -5.64
CA THR A 83 -0.35 1.58 -5.69
C THR A 83 -0.79 0.13 -5.73
N GLU A 84 -0.20 -0.66 -6.62
CA GLU A 84 -0.33 -2.10 -6.70
C GLU A 84 0.96 -2.76 -6.22
N ILE A 85 0.83 -3.72 -5.31
CA ILE A 85 1.94 -4.51 -4.77
C ILE A 85 1.63 -5.99 -5.00
N ILE A 86 2.47 -6.68 -5.76
CA ILE A 86 2.31 -8.11 -6.04
C ILE A 86 3.10 -8.93 -5.02
N ILE A 87 2.40 -9.76 -4.24
CA ILE A 87 2.97 -10.65 -3.23
C ILE A 87 3.06 -12.05 -3.80
N LYS A 88 4.29 -12.52 -4.03
CA LYS A 88 4.53 -13.86 -4.59
C LYS A 88 3.96 -14.96 -3.70
N LYS A 89 3.30 -15.92 -4.33
CA LYS A 89 2.53 -17.00 -3.68
C LYS A 89 3.34 -17.87 -2.72
N GLU A 90 4.62 -18.07 -3.01
CA GLU A 90 5.48 -19.02 -2.29
C GLU A 90 5.73 -18.64 -0.82
N ASN A 91 5.47 -17.37 -0.44
CA ASN A 91 5.74 -16.83 0.88
C ASN A 91 4.66 -15.82 1.31
N ASN A 92 3.39 -16.18 1.21
CA ASN A 92 2.30 -15.29 1.60
C ASN A 92 2.07 -15.30 3.13
N ASN A 93 3.00 -14.74 3.89
CA ASN A 93 2.87 -14.52 5.33
C ASN A 93 2.15 -13.18 5.61
N MET A 94 0.89 -13.13 5.24
CA MET A 94 0.01 -12.00 5.56
C MET A 94 -0.53 -12.11 6.98
N ASN A 95 -0.60 -11.00 7.69
CA ASN A 95 -1.16 -10.95 9.03
C ASN A 95 -2.64 -11.39 9.00
N LYS A 96 -3.07 -12.17 10.00
CA LYS A 96 -4.42 -12.70 10.09
C LYS A 96 -5.51 -11.63 10.27
N ILE A 97 -5.16 -10.42 10.72
CA ILE A 97 -6.10 -9.30 10.81
C ILE A 97 -6.44 -8.74 9.42
N ILE A 98 -5.59 -8.99 8.41
CA ILE A 98 -5.81 -8.55 7.05
C ILE A 98 -6.79 -9.49 6.37
N LYS A 99 -7.94 -8.96 6.01
CA LYS A 99 -9.01 -9.72 5.37
C LYS A 99 -9.00 -9.50 3.87
N SER A 100 -8.82 -10.58 3.13
CA SER A 100 -8.90 -10.52 1.66
C SER A 100 -10.32 -10.23 1.21
N GLY A 101 -10.46 -9.37 0.19
CA GLY A 101 -11.75 -8.96 -0.34
C GLY A 101 -12.50 -7.91 0.49
N GLU A 102 -11.92 -7.44 1.59
CA GLU A 102 -12.48 -6.33 2.39
C GLU A 102 -11.61 -5.08 2.23
N VAL A 103 -12.26 -3.92 2.13
CA VAL A 103 -11.57 -2.63 2.15
C VAL A 103 -11.28 -2.25 3.59
N MET A 104 -10.02 -1.94 3.89
CA MET A 104 -9.54 -1.57 5.23
C MET A 104 -8.81 -0.24 5.16
N LYS A 105 -9.03 0.64 6.14
CA LYS A 105 -8.19 1.83 6.30
C LYS A 105 -6.88 1.47 6.98
N LEU A 106 -5.75 1.76 6.32
CA LEU A 106 -4.43 1.43 6.87
C LEU A 106 -4.20 2.02 8.25
N LYS A 107 -4.58 3.28 8.46
CA LYS A 107 -4.42 3.96 9.74
C LYS A 107 -5.26 3.38 10.88
N ASP A 108 -6.37 2.72 10.58
CA ASP A 108 -7.26 2.13 11.60
C ASP A 108 -6.79 0.72 12.04
N LEU A 109 -5.75 0.17 11.37
CA LEU A 109 -5.16 -1.12 11.73
C LEU A 109 -4.18 -1.03 12.90
N ILE A 110 -3.78 0.18 13.30
CA ILE A 110 -2.81 0.43 14.36
C ILE A 110 -3.23 1.66 15.16
N SER A 111 -2.90 1.68 16.44
CA SER A 111 -3.17 2.81 17.34
C SER A 111 -1.88 3.39 17.89
N TYR A 112 -1.93 4.68 18.25
CA TYR A 112 -0.90 5.31 19.06
C TYR A 112 -0.97 4.80 20.50
N GLU A 113 0.19 4.70 21.13
CA GLU A 113 0.34 4.43 22.56
C GLU A 113 1.28 5.48 23.16
N ASP A 114 0.87 6.08 24.29
CA ASP A 114 1.59 7.18 24.95
C ASP A 114 3.07 6.86 25.17
N GLY A 115 3.95 7.72 24.68
CA GLY A 115 5.40 7.60 24.81
C GLY A 115 6.03 6.40 24.08
N SER A 116 5.29 5.75 23.19
CA SER A 116 5.69 4.49 22.57
C SER A 116 5.65 4.52 21.05
N ILE A 117 6.30 3.52 20.44
CA ILE A 117 6.17 3.20 19.03
C ILE A 117 5.47 1.85 18.93
N THR A 118 4.35 1.81 18.26
CA THR A 118 3.66 0.56 17.97
C THR A 118 3.90 0.15 16.51
N ASN A 119 3.86 -1.15 16.22
CA ASN A 119 4.02 -1.65 14.86
C ASN A 119 3.22 -2.92 14.63
N ILE A 120 2.85 -3.14 13.37
CA ILE A 120 2.20 -4.36 12.91
C ILE A 120 2.73 -4.76 11.54
N ASP A 121 3.20 -5.98 11.41
CA ASP A 121 3.55 -6.54 10.12
C ASP A 121 2.28 -6.88 9.35
N VAL A 122 2.05 -6.22 8.22
CA VAL A 122 0.96 -6.52 7.28
C VAL A 122 1.33 -7.75 6.45
N VAL A 123 2.56 -7.75 5.92
CA VAL A 123 3.17 -8.87 5.19
C VAL A 123 4.63 -8.99 5.63
N SER A 124 5.08 -10.21 5.90
CA SER A 124 6.49 -10.48 6.17
C SER A 124 6.90 -11.79 5.50
N ASN A 125 7.82 -11.71 4.53
CA ASN A 125 8.32 -12.86 3.80
C ASN A 125 9.77 -12.63 3.33
N ASP A 126 10.36 -13.59 2.63
CA ASP A 126 11.76 -13.54 2.18
C ASP A 126 12.05 -12.43 1.15
N THR A 127 11.03 -11.84 0.54
CA THR A 127 11.18 -10.84 -0.52
C THR A 127 10.79 -9.45 -0.12
N MET A 128 9.93 -9.31 0.91
CA MET A 128 9.46 -8.02 1.39
C MET A 128 8.98 -8.08 2.83
N LYS A 129 9.06 -6.93 3.49
CA LYS A 129 8.37 -6.65 4.74
C LYS A 129 7.52 -5.39 4.55
N PHE A 130 6.19 -5.52 4.70
CA PHE A 130 5.29 -4.39 4.76
C PHE A 130 4.84 -4.23 6.20
N VAL A 131 5.22 -3.13 6.83
CA VAL A 131 4.93 -2.85 8.24
C VAL A 131 4.19 -1.51 8.33
N LEU A 132 3.18 -1.45 9.18
CA LEU A 132 2.59 -0.21 9.68
C LEU A 132 3.25 0.13 11.01
N MET A 133 3.54 1.39 11.21
CA MET A 133 4.13 1.90 12.44
C MET A 133 3.39 3.17 12.87
N ALA A 134 3.07 3.27 14.16
CA ALA A 134 2.57 4.49 14.77
C ALA A 134 3.58 4.99 15.80
N PHE A 135 3.92 6.26 15.70
CA PHE A 135 4.88 6.95 16.56
C PHE A 135 4.12 7.98 17.38
N ASP A 136 4.19 7.89 18.68
CA ASP A 136 3.72 8.98 19.54
C ASP A 136 4.62 10.21 19.40
N GLU A 137 4.09 11.39 19.73
CA GLU A 137 4.84 12.65 19.61
C GLU A 137 6.18 12.59 20.36
N GLY A 138 7.26 12.97 19.67
CA GLY A 138 8.62 12.96 20.23
C GLY A 138 9.29 11.59 20.29
N THR A 139 8.63 10.50 19.85
CA THR A 139 9.26 9.19 19.76
C THR A 139 10.04 9.02 18.46
N GLY A 140 11.02 8.13 18.44
CA GLY A 140 11.83 7.87 17.25
C GLY A 140 12.61 6.58 17.34
N LEU A 141 12.93 6.00 16.18
CA LEU A 141 13.82 4.85 16.08
C LEU A 141 15.28 5.30 16.09
N THR A 142 16.11 4.52 16.77
CA THR A 142 17.56 4.70 16.65
C THR A 142 18.02 4.44 15.22
N PRO A 143 19.08 5.12 14.74
CA PRO A 143 19.62 4.89 13.41
C PRO A 143 19.95 3.42 13.17
N HIS A 144 19.45 2.86 12.10
CA HIS A 144 19.69 1.47 11.71
C HIS A 144 19.70 1.35 10.18
N ARG A 145 20.17 0.22 9.67
CA ARG A 145 20.19 -0.06 8.24
C ARG A 145 19.07 -1.01 7.86
N ALA A 146 18.29 -0.64 6.86
CA ALA A 146 17.36 -1.58 6.23
C ALA A 146 18.16 -2.67 5.50
N PRO A 147 17.70 -3.95 5.51
CA PRO A 147 18.37 -5.03 4.81
C PRO A 147 18.24 -4.95 3.27
N GLY A 148 17.50 -3.97 2.77
CA GLY A 148 17.24 -3.75 1.34
C GLY A 148 16.71 -2.36 1.07
N ASN A 149 16.13 -2.17 -0.11
CA ASN A 149 15.47 -0.91 -0.47
C ASN A 149 14.21 -0.71 0.36
N ALA A 150 13.97 0.51 0.82
CA ALA A 150 12.78 0.88 1.58
C ALA A 150 12.00 2.01 0.89
N ILE A 151 10.69 1.98 1.04
CA ILE A 151 9.80 3.13 0.81
C ILE A 151 9.06 3.39 2.11
N ILE A 152 9.01 4.63 2.52
CA ILE A 152 8.27 5.09 3.69
C ILE A 152 7.12 5.98 3.19
N PHE A 153 5.89 5.65 3.56
CA PHE A 153 4.71 6.46 3.29
C PHE A 153 4.20 7.04 4.60
N ALA A 154 4.05 8.34 4.69
CA ALA A 154 3.39 8.97 5.81
C ALA A 154 1.86 8.93 5.59
N LEU A 155 1.15 8.20 6.44
CA LEU A 155 -0.31 8.07 6.39
C LEU A 155 -1.01 9.19 7.15
N GLU A 156 -0.39 9.66 8.24
CA GLU A 156 -0.90 10.70 9.12
C GLU A 156 0.25 11.46 9.77
N GLY A 157 0.04 12.74 10.13
CA GLY A 157 1.02 13.54 10.84
C GLY A 157 2.23 13.97 10.01
N LYS A 158 3.37 14.12 10.70
CA LYS A 158 4.67 14.47 10.14
C LYS A 158 5.77 13.65 10.82
N ALA A 159 6.78 13.26 10.05
CA ALA A 159 7.97 12.61 10.55
C ALA A 159 9.24 13.22 9.97
N VAL A 160 10.33 13.14 10.71
CA VAL A 160 11.67 13.49 10.23
C VAL A 160 12.45 12.19 10.04
N ILE A 161 13.03 12.04 8.86
CA ILE A 161 13.87 10.88 8.50
C ILE A 161 15.30 11.39 8.38
N ASP A 162 16.18 10.95 9.30
CA ASP A 162 17.62 11.12 9.11
C ASP A 162 18.13 10.07 8.12
N TYR A 163 18.60 10.53 6.98
CA TYR A 163 19.21 9.68 5.97
C TYR A 163 20.58 10.23 5.58
N GLU A 164 21.63 9.44 5.85
CA GLU A 164 23.03 9.81 5.60
C GLU A 164 23.43 11.16 6.25
N GLY A 165 22.93 11.43 7.46
CA GLY A 165 23.21 12.65 8.23
C GLY A 165 22.49 13.90 7.72
N LYS A 166 21.45 13.71 6.95
CA LYS A 166 20.57 14.78 6.47
C LYS A 166 19.12 14.49 6.82
N ASP A 167 18.46 15.49 7.40
CA ASP A 167 17.05 15.42 7.77
C ASP A 167 16.12 15.68 6.58
N TYR A 168 15.13 14.83 6.45
CA TYR A 168 14.04 14.94 5.49
C TYR A 168 12.71 14.88 6.22
N THR A 169 11.93 15.96 6.13
CA THR A 169 10.58 15.97 6.68
C THR A 169 9.60 15.40 5.65
N ILE A 170 8.77 14.47 6.09
CA ILE A 170 7.64 13.96 5.31
C ILE A 170 6.34 14.21 6.07
N SER A 171 5.28 14.52 5.34
CA SER A 171 3.92 14.77 5.85
C SER A 171 2.95 13.74 5.28
N ALA A 172 1.76 13.64 5.86
CA ALA A 172 0.69 12.77 5.35
C ALA A 172 0.52 12.92 3.83
N GLY A 173 0.46 11.78 3.12
CA GLY A 173 0.38 11.70 1.66
C GLY A 173 1.74 11.76 0.94
N GLU A 174 2.84 12.04 1.65
CA GLU A 174 4.20 12.03 1.07
C GLU A 174 4.91 10.69 1.31
N ASN A 175 5.94 10.45 0.52
CA ASN A 175 6.80 9.27 0.67
C ASN A 175 8.28 9.65 0.58
N PHE A 176 9.11 8.80 1.19
CA PHE A 176 10.57 8.85 1.15
C PHE A 176 11.13 7.52 0.65
N ARG A 177 12.21 7.58 -0.18
CA ARG A 177 12.88 6.41 -0.74
C ARG A 177 14.39 6.54 -0.60
#